data_7a1339e4b56a528cabdb11830f0e86fb
#
_entry.id   7a1339e4b56a528cabdb11830f0e86fb
#
_cell.length_a   1.000
_cell.length_b   1.000
_cell.length_c   1.000
_cell.angle_alpha   90.00
_cell.angle_beta   90.00
_cell.angle_gamma   90.00
#
_symmetry.space_group_name_H-M   'P 1'
#
loop_
_entity.id
_entity.type
_entity.pdbx_description
1 polymer ?
#
loop_
_entity_poly.entity_id
_entity_poly.type
_entity_poly.pdbx_seq_one_letter_code
_entity_poly.pdbx_strand_id
1 'polypeptide(L)'
;MSERNMRIVFSSGISDLTERNTSFDSGVLRVAYVGKNRNNSFISKETFERCMPSIYNCPIVCRYDREEDIIGSHDMELVVSDDGSMRIVNITQPVGIVPESARYWWEEIEDDSGVHEYLCTDVLLWKRQEAYKKIKEDGITDESMEISVKEGKMVDGVYVIERFEFTAFCLLGTAE
;
A
#
# COMPACT_ATOMS: atom_id res chain seq x y z
N MET A 1 -24.32 7.21 -0.54
CA MET A 1 -23.19 7.49 -1.46
C MET A 1 -22.43 6.19 -1.63
N SER A 2 -22.09 5.78 -2.84
CA SER A 2 -21.30 4.56 -3.04
C SER A 2 -19.87 4.82 -2.58
N GLU A 3 -19.36 3.99 -1.70
CA GLU A 3 -17.94 3.99 -1.33
C GLU A 3 -17.11 3.75 -2.60
N ARG A 4 -16.07 4.56 -2.79
CA ARG A 4 -15.18 4.44 -3.93
C ARG A 4 -13.83 3.91 -3.45
N ASN A 5 -13.50 2.69 -3.82
CA ASN A 5 -12.16 2.15 -3.60
C ASN A 5 -11.19 2.77 -4.61
N MET A 6 -10.06 3.23 -4.11
CA MET A 6 -8.98 3.80 -4.91
C MET A 6 -7.66 3.12 -4.56
N ARG A 7 -6.82 3.00 -5.58
CA ARG A 7 -5.43 2.56 -5.50
C ARG A 7 -4.55 3.70 -5.98
N ILE A 8 -3.57 4.09 -5.19
CA ILE A 8 -2.67 5.19 -5.50
C ILE A 8 -1.25 4.66 -5.37
N VAL A 9 -0.52 4.63 -6.49
CA VAL A 9 0.86 4.12 -6.56
C VAL A 9 1.83 5.24 -6.22
N PHE A 10 2.78 4.94 -5.36
CA PHE A 10 3.90 5.79 -4.99
C PHE A 10 5.23 5.08 -5.28
N SER A 11 6.26 5.84 -5.66
CA SER A 11 7.65 5.36 -5.70
C SER A 11 8.18 5.33 -4.28
N SER A 12 7.70 4.38 -3.52
CA SER A 12 7.92 4.22 -2.10
C SER A 12 7.83 2.74 -1.78
N GLY A 13 8.51 2.30 -0.77
CA GLY A 13 8.53 0.88 -0.48
C GLY A 13 8.86 0.62 0.97
N ILE A 14 9.35 -0.59 1.24
CA ILE A 14 9.77 -0.98 2.59
C ILE A 14 11.29 -0.84 2.68
N SER A 15 11.75 -0.14 3.71
CA SER A 15 13.17 0.00 4.07
C SER A 15 13.44 -0.52 5.49
N ASP A 16 14.73 -0.52 5.85
CA ASP A 16 15.22 -0.76 7.22
C ASP A 16 14.72 -2.07 7.86
N LEU A 17 14.64 -3.13 7.05
CA LEU A 17 14.24 -4.45 7.55
C LEU A 17 15.24 -4.98 8.58
N THR A 18 14.76 -5.14 9.81
CA THR A 18 15.51 -5.65 10.94
C THR A 18 14.77 -6.78 11.65
N GLU A 19 15.52 -7.74 12.19
CA GLU A 19 14.90 -8.85 12.91
C GLU A 19 14.18 -8.36 14.17
N ARG A 20 12.87 -8.58 14.23
CA ARG A 20 12.07 -8.32 15.43
C ARG A 20 12.01 -9.53 16.35
N ASN A 21 11.77 -10.70 15.76
CA ASN A 21 11.73 -11.99 16.44
C ASN A 21 11.76 -13.13 15.42
N THR A 22 11.58 -14.36 15.85
CA THR A 22 11.58 -15.55 14.98
C THR A 22 10.53 -15.49 13.86
N SER A 23 9.39 -14.82 14.09
CA SER A 23 8.24 -14.80 13.17
C SER A 23 8.15 -13.55 12.30
N PHE A 24 8.72 -12.44 12.77
CA PHE A 24 8.59 -11.14 12.13
C PHE A 24 9.92 -10.41 11.97
N ASP A 25 10.09 -9.75 10.85
CA ASP A 25 10.97 -8.60 10.72
C ASP A 25 10.16 -7.31 10.84
N SER A 26 10.73 -6.30 11.44
CA SER A 26 10.20 -4.93 11.42
C SER A 26 10.84 -4.15 10.28
N GLY A 27 10.11 -3.20 9.74
CA GLY A 27 10.58 -2.28 8.70
C GLY A 27 9.86 -0.96 8.76
N VAL A 28 10.21 -0.09 7.84
CA VAL A 28 9.55 1.21 7.62
C VAL A 28 8.85 1.18 6.26
N LEU A 29 7.55 1.45 6.26
CA LEU A 29 6.77 1.66 5.05
C LEU A 29 6.63 3.16 4.78
N ARG A 30 7.02 3.60 3.58
CA ARG A 30 6.69 4.91 3.05
C ARG A 30 5.34 4.83 2.39
N VAL A 31 4.32 5.38 3.04
CA VAL A 31 2.91 5.18 2.67
C VAL A 31 2.49 6.02 1.48
N ALA A 32 2.74 7.32 1.55
CA ALA A 32 2.27 8.29 0.57
C ALA A 32 2.88 9.66 0.86
N TYR A 33 2.88 10.55 -0.11
CA TYR A 33 3.26 11.94 0.10
C TYR A 33 2.04 12.88 0.08
N VAL A 34 2.21 14.02 0.74
CA VAL A 34 1.22 15.10 0.76
C VAL A 34 1.15 15.76 -0.61
N GLY A 35 -0.06 15.95 -1.10
CA GLY A 35 -0.27 16.73 -2.33
C GLY A 35 -0.95 15.97 -3.45
N LYS A 36 -0.67 16.43 -4.68
CA LYS A 36 -1.22 15.83 -5.89
C LYS A 36 -0.41 14.60 -6.28
N ASN A 37 -1.08 13.48 -6.46
CA ASN A 37 -0.47 12.21 -6.85
C ASN A 37 -0.68 11.89 -8.35
N ARG A 38 -0.07 10.77 -8.81
CA ARG A 38 -0.12 10.31 -10.20
C ARG A 38 -1.54 10.03 -10.72
N ASN A 39 -2.49 9.76 -9.83
CA ASN A 39 -3.90 9.48 -10.19
C ASN A 39 -4.73 10.76 -10.34
N ASN A 40 -4.08 11.94 -10.41
CA ASN A 40 -4.75 13.23 -10.46
C ASN A 40 -5.70 13.46 -9.28
N SER A 41 -5.37 12.90 -8.11
CA SER A 41 -6.03 13.20 -6.85
C SER A 41 -5.10 13.94 -5.90
N PHE A 42 -5.68 14.61 -4.92
CA PHE A 42 -4.99 15.41 -3.93
C PHE A 42 -5.41 15.00 -2.54
N ILE A 43 -4.44 14.78 -1.65
CA ILE A 43 -4.68 14.53 -0.23
C ILE A 43 -3.82 15.50 0.56
N SER A 44 -4.45 16.27 1.46
CA SER A 44 -3.73 17.17 2.36
C SER A 44 -3.17 16.42 3.57
N LYS A 45 -2.18 17.01 4.23
CA LYS A 45 -1.61 16.49 5.47
C LYS A 45 -2.67 16.32 6.56
N GLU A 46 -3.53 17.31 6.72
CA GLU A 46 -4.63 17.29 7.68
C GLU A 46 -5.63 16.16 7.40
N THR A 47 -5.84 15.85 6.12
CA THR A 47 -6.69 14.70 5.71
C THR A 47 -6.03 13.39 6.10
N PHE A 48 -4.73 13.21 5.84
CA PHE A 48 -4.00 12.03 6.30
C PHE A 48 -4.09 11.87 7.82
N GLU A 49 -3.75 12.92 8.58
CA GLU A 49 -3.75 12.86 10.04
C GLU A 49 -5.13 12.51 10.61
N ARG A 50 -6.19 13.05 10.03
CA ARG A 50 -7.56 12.72 10.42
C ARG A 50 -7.92 11.26 10.14
N CYS A 51 -7.37 10.68 9.08
CA CYS A 51 -7.64 9.30 8.64
C CYS A 51 -6.71 8.25 9.28
N MET A 52 -5.66 8.68 10.00
CA MET A 52 -4.67 7.80 10.62
C MET A 52 -5.24 6.69 11.52
N PRO A 53 -6.34 6.85 12.26
CA PRO A 53 -6.88 5.73 13.04
C PRO A 53 -7.17 4.46 12.24
N SER A 54 -7.42 4.57 10.94
CA SER A 54 -7.68 3.43 10.07
C SER A 54 -6.42 2.71 9.54
N ILE A 55 -5.22 3.26 9.79
CA ILE A 55 -3.97 2.62 9.36
C ILE A 55 -3.60 1.41 10.22
N TYR A 56 -4.01 1.42 11.48
CA TYR A 56 -3.67 0.36 12.42
C TYR A 56 -4.37 -0.94 12.05
N ASN A 57 -3.60 -2.03 12.14
CA ASN A 57 -4.02 -3.36 11.72
C ASN A 57 -4.33 -3.48 10.21
N CYS A 58 -3.94 -2.46 9.41
CA CYS A 58 -4.07 -2.52 7.98
C CYS A 58 -3.10 -3.57 7.40
N PRO A 59 -3.56 -4.48 6.52
CA PRO A 59 -2.72 -5.51 5.95
C PRO A 59 -1.75 -4.95 4.92
N ILE A 60 -0.55 -5.54 4.88
CA ILE A 60 0.41 -5.40 3.80
C ILE A 60 0.26 -6.63 2.93
N VAL A 61 0.02 -6.44 1.66
CA VAL A 61 -0.26 -7.51 0.71
C VAL A 61 0.70 -7.45 -0.47
N CYS A 62 0.88 -8.56 -1.16
CA CYS A 62 1.51 -8.60 -2.48
C CYS A 62 0.94 -9.76 -3.30
N ARG A 63 1.12 -9.70 -4.61
CA ARG A 63 1.01 -10.87 -5.47
C ARG A 63 2.38 -11.53 -5.57
N TYR A 64 2.48 -12.80 -5.24
CA TYR A 64 3.69 -13.58 -5.43
C TYR A 64 3.43 -14.72 -6.41
N ASP A 65 4.14 -14.72 -7.51
CA ASP A 65 4.15 -15.80 -8.48
C ASP A 65 5.24 -16.81 -8.10
N ARG A 66 4.82 -18.03 -7.74
CA ARG A 66 5.73 -19.09 -7.31
C ARG A 66 6.51 -19.73 -8.45
N GLU A 67 5.93 -19.74 -9.66
CA GLU A 67 6.56 -20.38 -10.81
C GLU A 67 7.68 -19.52 -11.36
N GLU A 68 7.47 -18.21 -11.36
CA GLU A 68 8.44 -17.23 -11.86
C GLU A 68 9.32 -16.64 -10.74
N ASP A 69 8.98 -16.89 -9.48
CA ASP A 69 9.64 -16.32 -8.29
C ASP A 69 9.74 -14.79 -8.31
N ILE A 70 8.61 -14.14 -8.61
CA ILE A 70 8.52 -12.68 -8.70
C ILE A 70 7.40 -12.11 -7.84
N ILE A 71 7.60 -10.87 -7.40
CA ILE A 71 6.51 -10.03 -6.88
C ILE A 71 5.88 -9.32 -8.08
N GLY A 72 4.60 -9.53 -8.28
CA GLY A 72 3.84 -8.93 -9.36
C GLY A 72 3.29 -7.54 -9.02
N SER A 73 2.44 -7.06 -9.91
CA SER A 73 1.65 -5.83 -9.72
C SER A 73 0.33 -6.11 -9.00
N HIS A 74 -0.52 -5.10 -8.91
CA HIS A 74 -1.92 -5.30 -8.49
C HIS A 74 -2.63 -6.20 -9.47
N ASP A 75 -3.12 -7.35 -9.03
CA ASP A 75 -3.92 -8.16 -9.90
C ASP A 75 -5.23 -8.57 -9.25
N MET A 76 -6.25 -8.43 -10.07
CA MET A 76 -7.55 -9.02 -9.86
C MET A 76 -7.75 -10.07 -10.95
N GLU A 77 -8.22 -11.23 -10.57
CA GLU A 77 -8.54 -12.30 -11.48
C GLU A 77 -10.06 -12.41 -11.68
N LEU A 78 -10.45 -12.61 -12.93
CA LEU A 78 -11.83 -12.95 -13.26
C LEU A 78 -12.01 -14.47 -13.08
N VAL A 79 -12.68 -14.84 -12.01
CA VAL A 79 -13.03 -16.24 -11.75
C VAL A 79 -14.40 -16.53 -12.34
N VAL A 80 -14.48 -17.54 -13.19
CA VAL A 80 -15.74 -18.08 -13.71
C VAL A 80 -16.06 -19.35 -12.94
N SER A 81 -17.20 -19.36 -12.24
CA SER A 81 -17.68 -20.51 -11.50
C SER A 81 -18.34 -21.54 -12.45
N ASP A 82 -18.48 -22.79 -12.01
CA ASP A 82 -19.08 -23.87 -12.80
C ASP A 82 -20.54 -23.58 -13.25
N ASP A 83 -21.24 -22.73 -12.51
CA ASP A 83 -22.58 -22.24 -12.86
C ASP A 83 -22.60 -21.11 -13.87
N GLY A 84 -21.43 -20.70 -14.39
CA GLY A 84 -21.27 -19.59 -15.34
C GLY A 84 -21.28 -18.20 -14.71
N SER A 85 -21.39 -18.09 -13.38
CA SER A 85 -21.25 -16.80 -12.70
C SER A 85 -19.81 -16.30 -12.76
N MET A 86 -19.64 -14.97 -12.93
CA MET A 86 -18.35 -14.31 -13.00
C MET A 86 -18.15 -13.41 -11.80
N ARG A 87 -16.98 -13.47 -11.18
CA ARG A 87 -16.59 -12.57 -10.10
C ARG A 87 -15.13 -12.15 -10.24
N ILE A 88 -14.85 -10.92 -9.84
CA ILE A 88 -13.48 -10.43 -9.72
C ILE A 88 -13.00 -10.72 -8.30
N VAL A 89 -11.87 -11.38 -8.16
CA VAL A 89 -11.23 -11.69 -6.88
C VAL A 89 -9.86 -11.03 -6.80
N ASN A 90 -9.49 -10.55 -5.62
CA ASN A 90 -8.12 -10.14 -5.35
C ASN A 90 -7.26 -11.39 -5.21
N ILE A 91 -6.15 -11.43 -5.93
CA ILE A 91 -5.17 -12.53 -5.86
C ILE A 91 -3.93 -12.18 -5.04
N THR A 92 -3.91 -10.96 -4.47
CA THR A 92 -2.89 -10.58 -3.49
C THR A 92 -3.08 -11.33 -2.17
N GLN A 93 -1.97 -11.67 -1.53
CA GLN A 93 -1.95 -12.36 -0.24
C GLN A 93 -1.31 -11.49 0.83
N PRO A 94 -1.73 -11.59 2.10
CA PRO A 94 -1.13 -10.83 3.18
C PRO A 94 0.28 -11.33 3.48
N VAL A 95 1.23 -10.40 3.57
CA VAL A 95 2.64 -10.66 3.88
C VAL A 95 3.10 -9.93 5.13
N GLY A 96 2.28 -9.02 5.64
CA GLY A 96 2.59 -8.22 6.81
C GLY A 96 1.40 -7.42 7.30
N ILE A 97 1.67 -6.53 8.24
CA ILE A 97 0.67 -5.68 8.89
C ILE A 97 1.30 -4.40 9.40
N VAL A 98 0.53 -3.31 9.42
CA VAL A 98 0.81 -2.14 10.27
C VAL A 98 0.30 -2.47 11.67
N PRO A 99 1.15 -2.74 12.67
CA PRO A 99 0.65 -3.14 13.98
C PRO A 99 -0.02 -1.97 14.70
N GLU A 100 -0.89 -2.27 15.67
CA GLU A 100 -1.55 -1.24 16.48
C GLU A 100 -0.54 -0.37 17.28
N SER A 101 0.64 -0.92 17.56
CA SER A 101 1.74 -0.21 18.21
C SER A 101 2.63 0.59 17.25
N ALA A 102 2.32 0.63 15.96
CA ALA A 102 3.12 1.35 14.99
C ALA A 102 3.17 2.84 15.29
N ARG A 103 4.35 3.42 15.13
CA ARG A 103 4.52 4.87 15.08
C ARG A 103 4.32 5.34 13.67
N TYR A 104 3.91 6.57 13.48
CA TYR A 104 3.98 7.24 12.18
C TYR A 104 4.67 8.60 12.33
N TRP A 105 5.29 9.06 11.24
CA TRP A 105 5.96 10.35 11.19
C TRP A 105 5.98 10.89 9.75
N TRP A 106 6.36 12.13 9.61
CA TRP A 106 6.52 12.80 8.33
C TRP A 106 8.00 12.99 8.04
N GLU A 107 8.43 12.73 6.81
CA GLU A 107 9.81 12.83 6.37
C GLU A 107 9.88 13.45 4.98
N GLU A 108 10.77 14.44 4.78
CA GLU A 108 11.07 14.96 3.46
C GLU A 108 11.98 13.97 2.72
N ILE A 109 11.51 13.48 1.58
CA ILE A 109 12.21 12.50 0.74
C ILE A 109 12.26 13.04 -0.67
N GLU A 110 13.43 12.98 -1.29
CA GLU A 110 13.64 13.28 -2.71
C GLU A 110 13.41 12.00 -3.52
N ASP A 111 12.51 12.08 -4.50
CA ASP A 111 12.26 11.05 -5.50
C ASP A 111 12.41 11.63 -6.92
N ASP A 112 12.13 10.81 -7.95
CA ASP A 112 12.25 11.22 -9.37
C ASP A 112 11.35 12.41 -9.76
N SER A 113 10.33 12.71 -8.95
CA SER A 113 9.39 13.81 -9.17
C SER A 113 9.71 15.07 -8.34
N GLY A 114 10.70 15.00 -7.44
CA GLY A 114 11.14 16.10 -6.60
C GLY A 114 11.16 15.75 -5.10
N VAL A 115 11.17 16.80 -4.25
CA VAL A 115 11.13 16.64 -2.79
C VAL A 115 9.68 16.65 -2.34
N HIS A 116 9.29 15.59 -1.63
CA HIS A 116 7.94 15.42 -1.10
C HIS A 116 7.96 15.10 0.40
N GLU A 117 6.94 15.55 1.12
CA GLU A 117 6.72 15.18 2.51
C GLU A 117 5.94 13.86 2.57
N TYR A 118 6.64 12.77 2.91
CA TYR A 118 6.08 11.43 3.00
C TYR A 118 5.59 11.07 4.39
N LEU A 119 4.44 10.43 4.45
CA LEU A 119 3.97 9.69 5.61
C LEU A 119 4.71 8.36 5.68
N CYS A 120 5.39 8.12 6.80
CA CYS A 120 6.09 6.87 7.10
C CYS A 120 5.48 6.18 8.31
N THR A 121 5.52 4.85 8.35
CA THR A 121 5.03 4.07 9.50
C THR A 121 5.84 2.80 9.72
N ASP A 122 5.89 2.35 10.99
CA ASP A 122 6.46 1.04 11.34
C ASP A 122 5.55 -0.09 10.81
N VAL A 123 6.16 -1.15 10.32
CA VAL A 123 5.47 -2.35 9.83
C VAL A 123 6.10 -3.63 10.35
N LEU A 124 5.34 -4.73 10.29
CA LEU A 124 5.83 -6.08 10.54
C LEU A 124 5.58 -6.95 9.31
N LEU A 125 6.62 -7.64 8.85
CA LEU A 125 6.53 -8.61 7.77
C LEU A 125 6.67 -10.03 8.31
N TRP A 126 5.84 -10.94 7.82
CA TRP A 126 5.81 -12.36 8.19
C TRP A 126 6.91 -13.14 7.49
N LYS A 127 7.91 -13.63 8.25
CA LYS A 127 9.02 -14.45 7.73
C LYS A 127 8.57 -15.79 7.13
N ARG A 128 7.41 -16.30 7.54
CA ARG A 128 6.85 -17.57 7.05
C ARG A 128 6.17 -17.50 5.70
N GLN A 129 5.87 -16.30 5.21
CA GLN A 129 5.33 -16.12 3.87
C GLN A 129 6.41 -16.37 2.83
N GLU A 130 6.09 -17.12 1.77
CA GLU A 130 7.05 -17.40 0.70
C GLU A 130 7.57 -16.13 0.04
N ALA A 131 6.68 -15.19 -0.23
CA ALA A 131 7.00 -13.88 -0.77
C ALA A 131 8.02 -13.08 0.07
N TYR A 132 8.12 -13.36 1.38
CA TYR A 132 9.01 -12.63 2.28
C TYR A 132 10.49 -12.67 1.84
N LYS A 133 10.97 -13.83 1.40
CA LYS A 133 12.36 -13.97 0.94
C LYS A 133 12.61 -13.07 -0.26
N LYS A 134 11.68 -13.10 -1.21
CA LYS A 134 11.75 -12.30 -2.43
C LYS A 134 11.70 -10.80 -2.13
N ILE A 135 10.79 -10.38 -1.24
CA ILE A 135 10.72 -9.00 -0.76
C ILE A 135 12.06 -8.54 -0.17
N LYS A 136 12.72 -9.41 0.60
CA LYS A 136 14.00 -9.09 1.24
C LYS A 136 15.18 -9.09 0.27
N GLU A 137 15.17 -9.97 -0.73
CA GLU A 137 16.26 -10.13 -1.71
C GLU A 137 16.23 -9.01 -2.76
N ASP A 138 15.06 -8.73 -3.32
CA ASP A 138 14.91 -7.76 -4.41
C ASP A 138 14.83 -6.31 -3.91
N GLY A 139 14.42 -6.13 -2.65
CA GLY A 139 13.95 -4.84 -2.15
C GLY A 139 12.61 -4.46 -2.82
N ILE A 140 11.79 -3.71 -2.11
CA ILE A 140 10.53 -3.18 -2.65
C ILE A 140 10.63 -1.67 -2.72
N THR A 141 10.58 -1.15 -3.94
CA THR A 141 10.73 0.28 -4.23
C THR A 141 9.43 0.97 -4.53
N ASP A 142 8.37 0.20 -4.85
CA ASP A 142 7.06 0.73 -5.15
C ASP A 142 6.00 0.07 -4.27
N GLU A 143 5.05 0.86 -3.85
CA GLU A 143 3.87 0.38 -3.17
C GLU A 143 2.62 1.11 -3.67
N SER A 144 1.48 0.53 -3.43
CA SER A 144 0.19 1.13 -3.69
C SER A 144 -0.65 1.18 -2.43
N MET A 145 -0.96 2.39 -2.03
CA MET A 145 -1.93 2.66 -0.98
C MET A 145 -3.35 2.36 -1.49
N GLU A 146 -4.01 1.40 -0.88
CA GLU A 146 -5.42 1.09 -1.15
C GLU A 146 -6.30 1.75 -0.09
N ILE A 147 -7.28 2.52 -0.55
CA ILE A 147 -8.17 3.29 0.33
C ILE A 147 -9.64 3.17 -0.08
N SER A 148 -10.51 3.28 0.91
CA SER A 148 -11.95 3.46 0.71
C SER A 148 -12.29 4.93 0.93
N VAL A 149 -12.56 5.66 -0.16
CA VAL A 149 -12.89 7.09 -0.09
C VAL A 149 -14.32 7.26 0.41
N LYS A 150 -14.48 8.01 1.48
CA LYS A 150 -15.77 8.33 2.10
C LYS A 150 -16.30 9.70 1.65
N GLU A 151 -15.39 10.67 1.49
CA GLU A 151 -15.73 12.03 1.07
C GLU A 151 -14.65 12.57 0.13
N GLY A 152 -15.07 13.22 -0.93
CA GLY A 152 -14.19 13.89 -1.89
C GLY A 152 -14.97 14.69 -2.90
N LYS A 153 -14.29 15.61 -3.59
CA LYS A 153 -14.88 16.50 -4.58
C LYS A 153 -13.92 16.84 -5.70
N MET A 154 -14.46 17.22 -6.85
CA MET A 154 -13.66 17.78 -7.95
C MET A 154 -13.41 19.27 -7.71
N VAL A 155 -12.14 19.68 -7.79
CA VAL A 155 -11.73 21.09 -7.73
C VAL A 155 -10.75 21.32 -8.88
N ASP A 156 -11.08 22.17 -9.82
CA ASP A 156 -10.21 22.51 -10.97
C ASP A 156 -9.63 21.30 -11.72
N GLY A 157 -10.43 20.24 -11.88
CA GLY A 157 -10.05 19.01 -12.57
C GLY A 157 -9.22 18.03 -11.73
N VAL A 158 -8.96 18.33 -10.46
CA VAL A 158 -8.29 17.44 -9.50
C VAL A 158 -9.31 16.87 -8.53
N TYR A 159 -9.24 15.56 -8.25
CA TYR A 159 -10.09 14.94 -7.25
C TYR A 159 -9.51 15.11 -5.85
N VAL A 160 -10.07 16.03 -5.07
CA VAL A 160 -9.66 16.29 -3.68
C VAL A 160 -10.34 15.30 -2.76
N ILE A 161 -9.54 14.46 -2.11
CA ILE A 161 -10.00 13.47 -1.13
C ILE A 161 -10.03 14.15 0.24
N GLU A 162 -11.21 14.17 0.86
CA GLU A 162 -11.43 14.86 2.14
C GLU A 162 -11.53 13.88 3.33
N ARG A 163 -11.98 12.63 3.08
CA ARG A 163 -12.01 11.57 4.09
C ARG A 163 -11.91 10.19 3.43
N PHE A 164 -11.11 9.33 4.03
CA PHE A 164 -10.93 7.95 3.57
C PHE A 164 -10.57 7.02 4.75
N GLU A 165 -10.57 5.72 4.48
CA GLU A 165 -10.01 4.68 5.35
C GLU A 165 -8.97 3.90 4.57
N PHE A 166 -7.83 3.60 5.19
CA PHE A 166 -6.85 2.67 4.64
C PHE A 166 -7.44 1.25 4.62
N THR A 167 -7.24 0.51 3.54
CA THR A 167 -7.74 -0.85 3.39
C THR A 167 -6.63 -1.87 3.17
N ALA A 168 -5.54 -1.51 2.50
CA ALA A 168 -4.34 -2.31 2.34
C ALA A 168 -3.17 -1.46 1.84
N PHE A 169 -1.96 -2.02 1.94
CA PHE A 169 -0.75 -1.54 1.26
C PHE A 169 -0.24 -2.68 0.38
N CYS A 170 -0.30 -2.50 -0.93
CA CYS A 170 0.14 -3.52 -1.87
C CYS A 170 1.58 -3.25 -2.30
N LEU A 171 2.48 -4.16 -1.96
CA LEU A 171 3.86 -4.11 -2.41
C LEU A 171 3.93 -4.51 -3.88
N LEU A 172 4.62 -3.71 -4.67
CA LEU A 172 4.75 -3.90 -6.11
C LEU A 172 6.18 -4.32 -6.44
N GLY A 173 6.31 -5.35 -7.25
CA GLY A 173 7.59 -5.78 -7.78
C GLY A 173 8.02 -4.93 -8.98
N THR A 174 9.30 -5.08 -9.34
CA THR A 174 9.89 -4.44 -10.52
C THR A 174 9.61 -5.18 -11.82
N ALA A 175 8.88 -6.28 -11.78
CA ALA A 175 8.48 -7.02 -12.98
C ALA A 175 7.46 -6.20 -13.77
N GLU A 176 7.88 -5.74 -14.94
CA GLU A 176 7.05 -5.11 -15.96
C GLU A 176 6.04 -6.11 -16.56
#